data_4426064748f21457897e67328ce9dbae
#
_entry.id   4426064748f21457897e67328ce9dbae
#
_cell.length_a   1.000
_cell.length_b   1.000
_cell.length_c   1.000
_cell.angle_alpha   90.00
_cell.angle_beta   90.00
_cell.angle_gamma   90.00
#
_symmetry.space_group_name_H-M   'P 1'
#
loop_
_entity.id
_entity.type
_entity.pdbx_description
1 polymer ?
#
loop_
_entity_poly.entity_id
_entity_poly.type
_entity_poly.pdbx_seq_one_letter_code
_entity_poly.pdbx_strand_id
1 'polypeptide(L)'
;MFRPLLRRLVIGLILQSAAASSVQAQTTDDLFNDSVVQTLEITIHSRDWDTLRANFTSNDFYPADVTWNGLRVRNVGVRSRGLGSRSGVKPGLEVNFAHYSSRGEFLGLRALVLDNLTTDPSMIRERVAMAFYRRIGIPAPREVHANLYVNGDYAGLYVIVEPVDTVLLQRYLGENAGWLYEYHWLTPYFATFLGENLDLYRPYFEPRTHQTQSTFDLFDPVRELFRTINSAPTGSFRDALNARLDLESTLRLIAGEGFMAEWDGLLGYAGMNNFYLYRPPSSAPARLFPWDADHTFQAADYPLLAGAAENVLMRRMLEDPVLRARYFQLVLEAVNAASSGNWLVNEITRDYQQIRDSVLADPFKPYTREEFDSAFAELLTFARTRPAFVTSQVQQNR
;
A
#
# COMPACT_ATOMS: atom_id res chain seq x y z
N MET A 1 -70.12 31.24 -58.81
CA MET A 1 -69.58 29.93 -58.39
C MET A 1 -68.16 30.13 -57.92
N PHE A 2 -67.93 30.30 -56.64
CA PHE A 2 -66.59 30.45 -56.06
C PHE A 2 -66.27 29.20 -55.25
N ARG A 3 -65.14 28.53 -55.57
CA ARG A 3 -64.57 27.43 -54.77
C ARG A 3 -63.45 28.03 -53.87
N PRO A 4 -63.41 27.78 -52.57
CA PRO A 4 -62.28 28.19 -51.74
C PRO A 4 -61.18 27.10 -51.78
N LEU A 5 -59.93 27.54 -51.97
CA LEU A 5 -58.71 26.76 -51.82
C LEU A 5 -58.39 26.57 -50.29
N LEU A 6 -58.39 25.30 -49.87
CA LEU A 6 -57.85 24.94 -48.53
C LEU A 6 -56.31 24.89 -48.58
N ARG A 7 -55.66 25.84 -47.90
CA ARG A 7 -54.20 25.74 -47.58
C ARG A 7 -54.03 24.81 -46.40
N ARG A 8 -53.40 23.66 -46.64
CA ARG A 8 -52.90 22.79 -45.54
C ARG A 8 -51.61 23.37 -45.00
N LEU A 9 -51.62 23.80 -43.71
CA LEU A 9 -50.45 24.14 -42.94
C LEU A 9 -49.83 22.84 -42.43
N VAL A 10 -48.63 22.49 -42.89
CA VAL A 10 -47.83 21.39 -42.33
C VAL A 10 -46.93 21.97 -41.23
N ILE A 11 -47.30 21.73 -39.97
CA ILE A 11 -46.46 22.05 -38.82
C ILE A 11 -45.45 20.93 -38.66
N GLY A 12 -44.20 21.17 -39.05
CA GLY A 12 -43.08 20.27 -38.82
C GLY A 12 -42.68 20.36 -37.34
N LEU A 13 -42.94 19.33 -36.55
CA LEU A 13 -42.41 19.17 -35.21
C LEU A 13 -40.91 18.79 -35.33
N ILE A 14 -40.01 19.72 -35.03
CA ILE A 14 -38.58 19.41 -34.87
C ILE A 14 -38.44 18.85 -33.46
N LEU A 15 -38.31 17.52 -33.33
CA LEU A 15 -37.86 16.86 -32.12
C LEU A 15 -36.35 17.10 -31.98
N GLN A 16 -35.97 18.08 -31.15
CA GLN A 16 -34.59 18.18 -30.64
C GLN A 16 -34.40 17.03 -29.63
N SER A 17 -33.71 15.98 -30.04
CA SER A 17 -33.17 14.97 -29.14
C SER A 17 -32.02 15.61 -28.37
N ALA A 18 -32.28 16.09 -27.14
CA ALA A 18 -31.26 16.38 -26.18
C ALA A 18 -30.54 15.06 -25.84
N ALA A 19 -29.35 14.88 -26.36
CA ALA A 19 -28.47 13.82 -25.89
C ALA A 19 -28.11 14.16 -24.43
N ALA A 20 -28.79 13.51 -23.51
CA ALA A 20 -28.37 13.51 -22.12
C ALA A 20 -27.00 12.81 -22.04
N SER A 21 -25.92 13.57 -21.99
CA SER A 21 -24.62 13.03 -21.61
C SER A 21 -24.79 12.42 -20.22
N SER A 22 -24.77 11.11 -20.12
CA SER A 22 -24.72 10.43 -18.84
C SER A 22 -23.42 10.86 -18.16
N VAL A 23 -23.50 11.72 -17.14
CA VAL A 23 -22.38 11.99 -16.25
C VAL A 23 -22.11 10.65 -15.56
N GLN A 24 -21.03 9.98 -15.98
CA GLN A 24 -20.61 8.75 -15.34
C GLN A 24 -20.25 9.08 -13.88
N ALA A 25 -20.83 8.33 -12.93
CA ALA A 25 -20.53 8.53 -11.53
C ALA A 25 -19.02 8.24 -11.28
N GLN A 26 -18.37 9.14 -10.57
CA GLN A 26 -16.97 8.97 -10.20
C GLN A 26 -16.82 7.76 -9.27
N THR A 27 -15.74 7.02 -9.44
CA THR A 27 -15.46 5.76 -8.76
C THR A 27 -14.14 5.81 -7.99
N THR A 28 -13.89 4.79 -7.18
CA THR A 28 -12.60 4.60 -6.53
C THR A 28 -11.46 4.42 -7.55
N ASP A 29 -11.74 3.83 -8.71
CA ASP A 29 -10.74 3.66 -9.76
C ASP A 29 -10.35 4.99 -10.40
N ASP A 30 -11.28 5.96 -10.47
CA ASP A 30 -10.95 7.32 -10.90
C ASP A 30 -10.07 8.05 -9.88
N LEU A 31 -10.30 7.83 -8.57
CA LEU A 31 -9.45 8.38 -7.51
C LEU A 31 -8.03 7.81 -7.58
N PHE A 32 -7.91 6.48 -7.78
CA PHE A 32 -6.62 5.80 -7.88
C PHE A 32 -6.10 5.68 -9.33
N ASN A 33 -6.58 6.56 -10.23
CA ASN A 33 -6.03 6.66 -11.58
C ASN A 33 -4.62 7.27 -11.51
N ASP A 34 -3.62 6.44 -11.67
CA ASP A 34 -2.19 6.79 -11.56
C ASP A 34 -1.60 7.44 -12.82
N SER A 35 -2.43 7.70 -13.83
CA SER A 35 -2.01 8.44 -15.02
C SER A 35 -1.98 9.96 -14.81
N VAL A 36 -2.51 10.45 -13.68
CA VAL A 36 -2.58 11.89 -13.33
C VAL A 36 -2.20 12.12 -11.87
N VAL A 37 -1.61 13.28 -11.57
CA VAL A 37 -1.50 13.76 -10.19
C VAL A 37 -2.87 14.26 -9.76
N GLN A 38 -3.43 13.67 -8.71
CA GLN A 38 -4.73 14.06 -8.17
C GLN A 38 -4.67 15.43 -7.48
N THR A 39 -5.82 16.00 -7.19
CA THR A 39 -5.93 17.19 -6.31
C THR A 39 -6.90 16.87 -5.19
N LEU A 40 -6.43 16.96 -3.96
CA LEU A 40 -7.23 16.74 -2.78
C LEU A 40 -7.25 18.00 -1.93
N GLU A 41 -8.41 18.39 -1.43
CA GLU A 41 -8.57 19.55 -0.55
C GLU A 41 -9.16 19.11 0.79
N ILE A 42 -8.52 19.53 1.87
CA ILE A 42 -9.01 19.39 3.25
C ILE A 42 -9.39 20.77 3.77
N THR A 43 -10.66 20.94 4.18
CA THR A 43 -11.13 22.10 4.91
C THR A 43 -11.27 21.74 6.38
N ILE A 44 -10.44 22.32 7.24
CA ILE A 44 -10.36 22.06 8.68
C ILE A 44 -10.33 23.38 9.44
N HIS A 45 -10.87 23.44 10.67
CA HIS A 45 -10.77 24.66 11.47
C HIS A 45 -9.30 25.02 11.72
N SER A 46 -8.89 26.29 11.50
CA SER A 46 -7.48 26.71 11.55
C SER A 46 -6.80 26.36 12.88
N ARG A 47 -7.48 26.54 14.02
CA ARG A 47 -6.94 26.15 15.33
C ARG A 47 -6.69 24.63 15.43
N ASP A 48 -7.58 23.81 14.87
CA ASP A 48 -7.43 22.36 14.89
C ASP A 48 -6.27 21.91 14.02
N TRP A 49 -6.08 22.56 12.86
CA TRP A 49 -4.91 22.33 12.00
C TRP A 49 -3.59 22.71 12.69
N ASP A 50 -3.56 23.87 13.34
CA ASP A 50 -2.38 24.31 14.11
C ASP A 50 -2.11 23.36 15.29
N THR A 51 -3.16 22.86 15.97
CA THR A 51 -3.04 21.90 17.07
C THR A 51 -2.52 20.55 16.57
N LEU A 52 -3.05 20.03 15.45
CA LEU A 52 -2.59 18.81 14.82
C LEU A 52 -1.08 18.89 14.48
N ARG A 53 -0.65 20.01 13.90
CA ARG A 53 0.76 20.23 13.54
C ARG A 53 1.66 20.41 14.77
N ALA A 54 1.20 21.11 15.80
CA ALA A 54 1.94 21.28 17.05
C ALA A 54 2.06 19.97 17.83
N ASN A 55 1.03 19.14 17.81
CA ASN A 55 0.94 17.84 18.48
C ASN A 55 0.98 16.66 17.48
N PHE A 56 1.86 16.75 16.48
CA PHE A 56 1.90 15.78 15.38
C PHE A 56 2.16 14.34 15.80
N THR A 57 2.62 14.09 17.02
CA THR A 57 2.80 12.75 17.61
C THR A 57 1.51 12.19 18.23
N SER A 58 0.46 13.03 18.42
CA SER A 58 -0.85 12.59 18.91
C SER A 58 -1.63 11.84 17.83
N ASN A 59 -2.50 10.93 18.26
CA ASN A 59 -3.47 10.24 17.41
C ASN A 59 -4.87 10.87 17.46
N ASP A 60 -4.99 12.08 17.97
CA ASP A 60 -6.27 12.78 18.09
C ASP A 60 -6.83 13.14 16.70
N PHE A 61 -8.12 12.87 16.50
CA PHE A 61 -8.84 13.23 15.29
C PHE A 61 -9.49 14.59 15.43
N TYR A 62 -9.40 15.38 14.36
CA TYR A 62 -10.03 16.69 14.22
C TYR A 62 -11.09 16.66 13.11
N PRO A 63 -12.25 17.31 13.28
CA PRO A 63 -13.29 17.36 12.27
C PRO A 63 -12.85 18.19 11.07
N ALA A 64 -13.07 17.65 9.87
CA ALA A 64 -12.74 18.30 8.62
C ALA A 64 -13.75 17.91 7.52
N ASP A 65 -13.67 18.62 6.40
CA ASP A 65 -14.33 18.23 5.15
C ASP A 65 -13.24 17.91 4.12
N VAL A 66 -13.50 16.94 3.27
CA VAL A 66 -12.60 16.55 2.17
C VAL A 66 -13.31 16.76 0.84
N THR A 67 -12.61 17.35 -0.11
CA THR A 67 -13.08 17.56 -1.48
C THR A 67 -12.11 16.96 -2.47
N TRP A 68 -12.62 16.18 -3.42
CA TRP A 68 -11.88 15.65 -4.55
C TRP A 68 -12.77 15.73 -5.80
N ASN A 69 -12.25 16.34 -6.86
CA ASN A 69 -12.92 16.46 -8.16
C ASN A 69 -14.39 16.92 -8.07
N GLY A 70 -14.66 17.91 -7.19
CA GLY A 70 -16.01 18.46 -6.94
C GLY A 70 -16.89 17.63 -5.99
N LEU A 71 -16.51 16.38 -5.66
CA LEU A 71 -17.19 15.60 -4.62
C LEU A 71 -16.69 16.03 -3.24
N ARG A 72 -17.61 16.37 -2.34
CA ARG A 72 -17.30 16.78 -0.97
C ARG A 72 -17.92 15.85 0.06
N VAL A 73 -17.10 15.33 0.97
CA VAL A 73 -17.55 14.62 2.18
C VAL A 73 -17.30 15.51 3.39
N ARG A 74 -18.32 15.65 4.22
CA ARG A 74 -18.29 16.53 5.40
C ARG A 74 -18.12 15.74 6.67
N ASN A 75 -17.55 16.39 7.68
CA ASN A 75 -17.41 15.88 9.03
C ASN A 75 -16.67 14.54 9.09
N VAL A 76 -15.54 14.47 8.41
CA VAL A 76 -14.60 13.37 8.48
C VAL A 76 -13.59 13.60 9.60
N GLY A 77 -12.98 12.55 10.14
CA GLY A 77 -11.87 12.67 11.09
C GLY A 77 -10.54 12.78 10.34
N VAL A 78 -9.73 13.79 10.66
CA VAL A 78 -8.36 13.91 10.16
C VAL A 78 -7.39 13.88 11.34
N ARG A 79 -6.35 13.06 11.27
CA ARG A 79 -5.28 13.02 12.28
C ARG A 79 -3.90 12.92 11.67
N SER A 80 -2.88 13.25 12.44
CA SER A 80 -1.50 12.93 12.10
C SER A 80 -1.26 11.42 12.15
N ARG A 81 -0.44 10.91 11.21
CA ARG A 81 -0.11 9.49 11.07
C ARG A 81 1.38 9.28 10.76
N GLY A 82 1.83 8.05 10.93
CA GLY A 82 3.20 7.59 10.72
C GLY A 82 3.86 7.18 12.04
N LEU A 83 5.06 6.63 11.98
CA LEU A 83 5.93 6.38 13.14
C LEU A 83 7.18 7.24 12.99
N GLY A 84 8.11 6.89 12.12
CA GLY A 84 9.34 7.64 11.86
C GLY A 84 9.15 8.87 10.97
N SER A 85 8.11 8.90 10.13
CA SER A 85 7.82 9.99 9.18
C SER A 85 6.96 11.13 9.73
N ARG A 86 6.52 11.07 10.99
CA ARG A 86 5.69 12.14 11.60
C ARG A 86 6.41 13.48 11.61
N SER A 87 5.70 14.52 11.19
CA SER A 87 6.25 15.87 11.06
C SER A 87 5.19 16.93 11.40
N GLY A 88 5.57 17.97 12.15
CA GLY A 88 4.72 19.16 12.35
C GLY A 88 4.79 20.14 11.19
N VAL A 89 5.74 19.98 10.26
CA VAL A 89 5.87 20.84 9.06
C VAL A 89 5.02 20.31 7.93
N LYS A 90 5.19 19.03 7.61
CA LYS A 90 4.46 18.32 6.56
C LYS A 90 3.94 16.99 7.15
N PRO A 91 2.82 17.00 7.91
CA PRO A 91 2.34 15.80 8.57
C PRO A 91 1.83 14.75 7.57
N GLY A 92 2.21 13.48 7.76
CA GLY A 92 1.45 12.37 7.20
C GLY A 92 0.06 12.35 7.83
N LEU A 93 -1.00 12.07 7.06
CA LEU A 93 -2.37 12.18 7.53
C LEU A 93 -3.16 10.87 7.33
N GLU A 94 -4.07 10.60 8.24
CA GLU A 94 -5.19 9.68 8.04
C GLU A 94 -6.47 10.50 7.92
N VAL A 95 -7.24 10.24 6.88
CA VAL A 95 -8.60 10.73 6.70
C VAL A 95 -9.55 9.57 6.96
N ASN A 96 -10.33 9.62 8.01
CA ASN A 96 -11.30 8.59 8.39
C ASN A 96 -12.72 9.09 8.14
N PHE A 97 -13.34 8.58 7.09
CA PHE A 97 -14.70 8.96 6.71
C PHE A 97 -15.76 8.47 7.69
N ALA A 98 -15.43 7.43 8.44
CA ALA A 98 -16.33 6.79 9.40
C ALA A 98 -16.14 7.25 10.85
N HIS A 99 -15.18 8.13 11.13
CA HIS A 99 -14.81 8.48 12.50
C HIS A 99 -15.99 9.09 13.30
N TYR A 100 -16.70 10.07 12.69
CA TYR A 100 -17.85 10.72 13.31
C TYR A 100 -19.21 10.13 12.85
N SER A 101 -19.21 9.20 11.91
CA SER A 101 -20.41 8.57 11.36
C SER A 101 -20.14 7.12 10.99
N SER A 102 -20.77 6.16 11.66
CA SER A 102 -20.58 4.73 11.39
C SER A 102 -20.87 4.31 9.94
N ARG A 103 -21.61 5.14 9.17
CA ARG A 103 -21.92 4.95 7.74
C ARG A 103 -21.09 5.84 6.83
N GLY A 104 -20.12 6.61 7.40
CA GLY A 104 -19.28 7.50 6.60
C GLY A 104 -18.41 6.71 5.64
N GLU A 105 -18.45 7.10 4.37
CA GLU A 105 -17.63 6.54 3.31
C GLU A 105 -17.42 7.58 2.21
N PHE A 106 -16.37 7.38 1.42
CA PHE A 106 -16.09 8.16 0.22
C PHE A 106 -15.74 7.20 -0.92
N LEU A 107 -16.55 7.16 -1.97
CA LEU A 107 -16.40 6.22 -3.09
C LEU A 107 -16.30 4.74 -2.62
N GLY A 108 -17.01 4.38 -1.54
CA GLY A 108 -16.94 3.06 -0.92
C GLY A 108 -15.74 2.84 0.01
N LEU A 109 -14.84 3.83 0.17
CA LEU A 109 -13.70 3.76 1.09
C LEU A 109 -14.10 4.27 2.47
N ARG A 110 -13.55 3.63 3.52
CA ARG A 110 -13.75 4.02 4.93
C ARG A 110 -12.70 5.01 5.42
N ALA A 111 -11.52 4.98 4.82
CA ALA A 111 -10.41 5.87 5.13
C ALA A 111 -9.50 6.05 3.91
N LEU A 112 -8.64 7.06 3.98
CA LEU A 112 -7.47 7.25 3.11
C LEU A 112 -6.26 7.54 4.00
N VAL A 113 -5.10 7.11 3.54
CA VAL A 113 -3.81 7.55 4.07
C VAL A 113 -3.20 8.54 3.09
N LEU A 114 -2.66 9.63 3.62
CA LEU A 114 -1.91 10.62 2.86
C LEU A 114 -0.46 10.58 3.34
N ASP A 115 0.37 9.86 2.61
CA ASP A 115 1.80 9.81 2.91
C ASP A 115 2.49 11.11 2.51
N ASN A 116 3.36 11.61 3.38
CA ASN A 116 4.00 12.91 3.23
C ASN A 116 5.32 12.88 2.45
N LEU A 117 5.79 11.70 2.03
CA LEU A 117 6.99 11.49 1.20
C LEU A 117 8.29 12.04 1.82
N THR A 118 8.35 12.14 3.17
CA THR A 118 9.49 12.79 3.84
C THR A 118 10.69 11.87 4.05
N THR A 119 10.56 10.59 3.77
CA THR A 119 11.60 9.55 3.91
C THR A 119 12.29 9.20 2.59
N ASP A 120 11.71 9.60 1.45
CA ASP A 120 12.19 9.28 0.10
C ASP A 120 12.53 10.53 -0.71
N PRO A 121 13.82 10.82 -1.01
CA PRO A 121 14.19 11.93 -1.88
C PRO A 121 13.61 11.87 -3.29
N SER A 122 13.34 10.67 -3.81
CA SER A 122 12.73 10.49 -5.13
C SER A 122 11.22 10.71 -5.13
N MET A 123 10.56 10.60 -3.98
CA MET A 123 9.11 10.70 -3.77
C MET A 123 8.28 9.71 -4.59
N ILE A 124 8.87 8.60 -5.07
CA ILE A 124 8.18 7.60 -5.91
C ILE A 124 8.44 6.14 -5.50
N ARG A 125 9.35 5.85 -4.54
CA ARG A 125 9.76 4.47 -4.23
C ARG A 125 8.59 3.60 -3.81
N GLU A 126 7.83 4.02 -2.80
CA GLU A 126 6.69 3.24 -2.29
C GLU A 126 5.65 2.98 -3.38
N ARG A 127 5.27 4.04 -4.12
CA ARG A 127 4.29 3.90 -5.20
C ARG A 127 4.76 2.93 -6.29
N VAL A 128 6.04 2.99 -6.70
CA VAL A 128 6.63 2.06 -7.68
C VAL A 128 6.71 0.64 -7.11
N ALA A 129 7.05 0.48 -5.82
CA ALA A 129 7.08 -0.81 -5.14
C ALA A 129 5.70 -1.46 -5.07
N MET A 130 4.67 -0.71 -4.69
CA MET A 130 3.29 -1.22 -4.65
C MET A 130 2.76 -1.56 -6.05
N ALA A 131 3.13 -0.79 -7.08
CA ALA A 131 2.83 -1.15 -8.47
C ALA A 131 3.55 -2.44 -8.90
N PHE A 132 4.80 -2.64 -8.46
CA PHE A 132 5.56 -3.84 -8.74
C PHE A 132 4.98 -5.08 -8.04
N TYR A 133 4.57 -4.98 -6.76
CA TYR A 133 3.88 -6.06 -6.08
C TYR A 133 2.62 -6.50 -6.84
N ARG A 134 1.77 -5.56 -7.26
CA ARG A 134 0.57 -5.87 -8.07
C ARG A 134 0.95 -6.53 -9.39
N ARG A 135 2.02 -6.10 -10.04
CA ARG A 135 2.52 -6.65 -11.30
C ARG A 135 2.98 -8.12 -11.17
N ILE A 136 3.57 -8.48 -10.05
CA ILE A 136 3.97 -9.87 -9.77
C ILE A 136 2.84 -10.70 -9.14
N GLY A 137 1.61 -10.18 -9.06
CA GLY A 137 0.44 -10.90 -8.56
C GLY A 137 0.27 -10.89 -7.04
N ILE A 138 0.94 -9.98 -6.33
CA ILE A 138 0.72 -9.77 -4.90
C ILE A 138 -0.34 -8.68 -4.73
N PRO A 139 -1.43 -8.96 -3.97
CA PRO A 139 -2.37 -7.94 -3.54
C PRO A 139 -1.64 -6.85 -2.74
N ALA A 140 -1.68 -5.62 -3.23
CA ALA A 140 -1.02 -4.47 -2.59
C ALA A 140 -1.90 -3.23 -2.70
N PRO A 141 -1.78 -2.25 -1.77
CA PRO A 141 -2.46 -0.97 -1.83
C PRO A 141 -2.35 -0.30 -3.20
N ARG A 142 -3.42 0.38 -3.63
CA ARG A 142 -3.33 1.33 -4.74
C ARG A 142 -2.77 2.63 -4.19
N GLU A 143 -1.94 3.28 -4.99
CA GLU A 143 -1.30 4.52 -4.64
C GLU A 143 -1.29 5.47 -5.81
N VAL A 144 -1.51 6.75 -5.54
CA VAL A 144 -1.52 7.82 -6.52
C VAL A 144 -1.01 9.12 -5.92
N HIS A 145 -0.18 9.84 -6.66
CA HIS A 145 0.29 11.15 -6.23
C HIS A 145 -0.85 12.18 -6.23
N ALA A 146 -0.83 13.08 -5.26
CA ALA A 146 -1.81 14.14 -5.14
C ALA A 146 -1.20 15.45 -4.63
N ASN A 147 -1.62 16.54 -5.24
CA ASN A 147 -1.42 17.89 -4.69
C ASN A 147 -2.45 18.10 -3.57
N LEU A 148 -1.98 18.22 -2.34
CA LEU A 148 -2.83 18.46 -1.18
C LEU A 148 -2.95 19.96 -0.93
N TYR A 149 -4.20 20.42 -0.73
CA TYR A 149 -4.51 21.75 -0.26
C TYR A 149 -5.20 21.66 1.10
N VAL A 150 -4.81 22.51 2.03
CA VAL A 150 -5.47 22.63 3.33
C VAL A 150 -5.96 24.06 3.50
N ASN A 151 -7.26 24.24 3.66
CA ASN A 151 -7.93 25.56 3.74
C ASN A 151 -7.61 26.48 2.53
N GLY A 152 -7.37 25.90 1.36
CA GLY A 152 -7.02 26.60 0.12
C GLY A 152 -5.51 26.84 -0.07
N ASP A 153 -4.68 26.62 0.94
CA ASP A 153 -3.22 26.74 0.84
C ASP A 153 -2.59 25.43 0.37
N TYR A 154 -1.63 25.50 -0.53
CA TYR A 154 -0.89 24.32 -1.01
C TYR A 154 -0.02 23.72 0.11
N ALA A 155 -0.38 22.53 0.56
CA ALA A 155 0.31 21.80 1.63
C ALA A 155 1.43 20.87 1.12
N GLY A 156 1.58 20.74 -0.20
CA GLY A 156 2.63 19.98 -0.85
C GLY A 156 2.14 18.77 -1.63
N LEU A 157 3.09 18.02 -2.18
CA LEU A 157 2.85 16.74 -2.85
C LEU A 157 2.77 15.62 -1.82
N TYR A 158 1.71 14.81 -1.90
CA TYR A 158 1.45 13.64 -1.08
C TYR A 158 1.20 12.41 -1.96
N VAL A 159 1.20 11.23 -1.37
CA VAL A 159 0.62 10.03 -1.97
C VAL A 159 -0.68 9.70 -1.25
N ILE A 160 -1.77 9.50 -2.01
CA ILE A 160 -2.99 8.88 -1.50
C ILE A 160 -2.76 7.37 -1.52
N VAL A 161 -2.76 6.75 -0.35
CA VAL A 161 -2.57 5.31 -0.17
C VAL A 161 -3.89 4.66 0.23
N GLU A 162 -4.25 3.57 -0.45
CA GLU A 162 -5.39 2.73 -0.10
C GLU A 162 -5.08 1.95 1.19
N PRO A 163 -5.88 2.10 2.25
CA PRO A 163 -5.63 1.32 3.47
C PRO A 163 -5.74 -0.19 3.23
N VAL A 164 -4.93 -0.98 3.94
CA VAL A 164 -5.15 -2.41 4.05
C VAL A 164 -6.27 -2.63 5.08
N ASP A 165 -7.50 -2.75 4.57
CA ASP A 165 -8.71 -2.88 5.35
C ASP A 165 -9.73 -3.84 4.71
N THR A 166 -10.93 -3.87 5.24
CA THR A 166 -12.01 -4.75 4.74
C THR A 166 -12.42 -4.45 3.29
N VAL A 167 -12.20 -3.22 2.79
CA VAL A 167 -12.51 -2.84 1.40
C VAL A 167 -11.47 -3.44 0.45
N LEU A 168 -10.19 -3.28 0.79
CA LEU A 168 -9.09 -3.90 0.02
C LEU A 168 -9.22 -5.43 0.01
N LEU A 169 -9.50 -6.05 1.16
CA LEU A 169 -9.69 -7.50 1.27
C LEU A 169 -10.84 -7.99 0.37
N GLN A 170 -12.00 -7.30 0.42
CA GLN A 170 -13.15 -7.64 -0.44
C GLN A 170 -12.77 -7.55 -1.92
N ARG A 171 -12.02 -6.53 -2.32
CA ARG A 171 -11.60 -6.32 -3.71
C ARG A 171 -10.66 -7.41 -4.22
N TYR A 172 -9.69 -7.84 -3.41
CA TYR A 172 -8.70 -8.84 -3.83
C TYR A 172 -9.11 -10.28 -3.58
N LEU A 173 -9.81 -10.55 -2.47
CA LEU A 173 -10.11 -11.92 -2.03
C LEU A 173 -11.57 -12.31 -2.27
N GLY A 174 -12.45 -11.34 -2.56
CA GLY A 174 -13.89 -11.57 -2.65
C GLY A 174 -14.56 -11.80 -1.29
N GLU A 175 -13.80 -11.61 -0.18
CA GLU A 175 -14.29 -11.76 1.19
C GLU A 175 -13.48 -10.87 2.14
N ASN A 176 -14.06 -10.52 3.30
CA ASN A 176 -13.46 -9.61 4.27
C ASN A 176 -13.90 -9.89 5.72
N ALA A 177 -14.48 -11.07 5.98
CA ALA A 177 -15.03 -11.42 7.28
C ALA A 177 -13.99 -12.02 8.25
N GLY A 178 -12.74 -12.16 7.83
CA GLY A 178 -11.68 -12.74 8.62
C GLY A 178 -10.98 -11.75 9.56
N TRP A 179 -9.90 -12.21 10.15
CA TRP A 179 -9.11 -11.47 11.13
C TRP A 179 -7.91 -10.82 10.43
N LEU A 180 -7.90 -9.49 10.39
CA LEU A 180 -6.81 -8.68 9.88
C LEU A 180 -5.99 -8.14 11.04
N TYR A 181 -4.66 -8.26 10.94
CA TYR A 181 -3.71 -7.72 11.89
C TYR A 181 -2.71 -6.83 11.16
N GLU A 182 -2.46 -5.64 11.72
CA GLU A 182 -1.32 -4.81 11.36
C GLU A 182 -0.12 -5.23 12.20
N TYR A 183 1.01 -5.47 11.56
CA TYR A 183 2.25 -5.75 12.28
C TYR A 183 2.88 -4.44 12.76
N HIS A 184 3.32 -4.41 14.03
CA HIS A 184 4.03 -3.28 14.62
C HIS A 184 5.45 -3.67 14.99
N TRP A 185 6.42 -2.96 14.44
CA TRP A 185 7.80 -3.08 14.87
C TRP A 185 7.98 -2.41 16.24
N LEU A 186 8.46 -3.16 17.22
CA LEU A 186 8.77 -2.67 18.58
C LEU A 186 10.23 -2.90 18.95
N THR A 187 10.72 -4.10 18.67
CA THR A 187 12.08 -4.56 18.86
C THR A 187 12.40 -5.56 17.76
N PRO A 188 13.67 -5.82 17.46
CA PRO A 188 14.04 -6.83 16.47
C PRO A 188 13.35 -8.17 16.74
N TYR A 189 12.53 -8.61 15.78
CA TYR A 189 11.77 -9.86 15.85
C TYR A 189 11.89 -10.63 14.53
N PHE A 190 12.35 -11.86 14.58
CA PHE A 190 12.73 -12.68 13.43
C PHE A 190 11.91 -13.97 13.33
N ALA A 191 10.61 -13.88 13.53
CA ALA A 191 9.65 -14.99 13.47
C ALA A 191 9.94 -16.11 14.49
N THR A 192 10.54 -15.80 15.64
CA THR A 192 10.77 -16.76 16.72
C THR A 192 9.47 -17.06 17.48
N PHE A 193 9.37 -18.27 18.06
CA PHE A 193 8.25 -18.61 18.94
C PHE A 193 8.39 -17.90 20.28
N LEU A 194 7.44 -17.01 20.60
CA LEU A 194 7.47 -16.21 21.84
C LEU A 194 6.96 -16.98 23.08
N GLY A 195 6.54 -18.24 22.92
CA GLY A 195 6.02 -19.06 24.03
C GLY A 195 4.49 -19.14 24.05
N GLU A 196 3.96 -19.72 25.15
CA GLU A 196 2.53 -20.05 25.28
C GLU A 196 1.66 -18.85 25.67
N ASN A 197 2.26 -17.81 26.26
CA ASN A 197 1.53 -16.63 26.70
C ASN A 197 1.12 -15.78 25.49
N LEU A 198 -0.19 -15.69 25.24
CA LEU A 198 -0.77 -14.97 24.11
C LEU A 198 -0.54 -13.45 24.18
N ASP A 199 -0.37 -12.89 25.38
CA ASP A 199 -0.09 -11.46 25.53
C ASP A 199 1.27 -11.04 24.97
N LEU A 200 2.19 -11.99 24.71
CA LEU A 200 3.48 -11.70 24.06
C LEU A 200 3.34 -11.37 22.58
N TYR A 201 2.27 -11.81 21.92
CA TYR A 201 2.00 -11.55 20.51
C TYR A 201 1.23 -10.25 20.28
N ARG A 202 0.43 -9.81 21.27
CA ARG A 202 -0.44 -8.63 21.19
C ARG A 202 0.29 -7.35 20.77
N PRO A 203 1.49 -7.04 21.29
CA PRO A 203 2.18 -5.80 20.92
C PRO A 203 2.65 -5.77 19.47
N TYR A 204 2.90 -6.94 18.85
CA TYR A 204 3.36 -7.07 17.46
C TYR A 204 2.23 -7.18 16.44
N PHE A 205 1.07 -7.69 16.83
CA PHE A 205 -0.06 -7.97 15.93
C PHE A 205 -1.30 -7.23 16.42
N GLU A 206 -1.50 -5.99 15.95
CA GLU A 206 -2.69 -5.21 16.30
C GLU A 206 -3.90 -5.68 15.50
N PRO A 207 -4.99 -6.19 16.14
CA PRO A 207 -6.20 -6.54 15.41
C PRO A 207 -6.86 -5.30 14.80
N ARG A 208 -7.06 -5.31 13.48
CA ARG A 208 -7.79 -4.26 12.74
C ARG A 208 -9.25 -4.63 12.53
N THR A 209 -9.59 -5.92 12.67
CA THR A 209 -10.96 -6.45 12.69
C THR A 209 -11.18 -7.28 13.95
N HIS A 210 -12.44 -7.50 14.34
CA HIS A 210 -12.82 -8.33 15.50
C HIS A 210 -12.20 -7.90 16.84
N GLN A 211 -11.86 -6.62 17.00
CA GLN A 211 -11.12 -6.08 18.15
C GLN A 211 -11.75 -6.35 19.52
N THR A 212 -13.05 -6.67 19.56
CA THR A 212 -13.80 -6.98 20.80
C THR A 212 -13.82 -8.46 21.19
N GLN A 213 -13.20 -9.33 20.38
CA GLN A 213 -13.11 -10.75 20.69
C GLN A 213 -12.09 -11.04 21.81
N SER A 214 -12.15 -12.25 22.36
CA SER A 214 -11.24 -12.66 23.42
C SER A 214 -9.78 -12.70 22.96
N THR A 215 -8.84 -12.53 23.90
CA THR A 215 -7.40 -12.70 23.62
C THR A 215 -7.11 -14.07 23.00
N PHE A 216 -7.83 -15.11 23.41
CA PHE A 216 -7.67 -16.45 22.86
C PHE A 216 -8.08 -16.48 21.37
N ASP A 217 -9.26 -15.98 21.02
CA ASP A 217 -9.75 -15.99 19.62
C ASP A 217 -8.85 -15.18 18.67
N LEU A 218 -8.29 -14.10 19.19
CA LEU A 218 -7.41 -13.22 18.42
C LEU A 218 -6.00 -13.80 18.27
N PHE A 219 -5.35 -14.26 19.34
CA PHE A 219 -3.91 -14.52 19.34
C PHE A 219 -3.51 -15.99 19.38
N ASP A 220 -4.43 -16.92 19.71
CA ASP A 220 -4.13 -18.36 19.64
C ASP A 220 -3.73 -18.81 18.21
N PRO A 221 -4.44 -18.39 17.15
CA PRO A 221 -4.02 -18.73 15.78
C PRO A 221 -2.67 -18.11 15.37
N VAL A 222 -2.35 -16.92 15.86
CA VAL A 222 -1.04 -16.28 15.64
C VAL A 222 0.06 -17.08 16.34
N ARG A 223 -0.13 -17.40 17.62
CA ARG A 223 0.78 -18.27 18.39
C ARG A 223 1.03 -19.60 17.66
N GLU A 224 -0.03 -20.27 17.21
CA GLU A 224 0.06 -21.56 16.51
C GLU A 224 0.79 -21.46 15.18
N LEU A 225 0.66 -20.32 14.47
CA LEU A 225 1.47 -20.07 13.27
C LEU A 225 2.96 -20.03 13.64
N PHE A 226 3.36 -19.23 14.63
CA PHE A 226 4.76 -19.12 15.04
C PHE A 226 5.28 -20.40 15.72
N ARG A 227 4.45 -21.14 16.45
CA ARG A 227 4.78 -22.48 16.92
C ARG A 227 5.10 -23.40 15.76
N THR A 228 4.27 -23.42 14.72
CA THR A 228 4.48 -24.24 13.52
C THR A 228 5.77 -23.86 12.80
N ILE A 229 6.00 -22.55 12.60
CA ILE A 229 7.24 -22.05 12.00
C ILE A 229 8.47 -22.57 12.74
N ASN A 230 8.45 -22.62 14.08
CA ASN A 230 9.63 -22.94 14.88
C ASN A 230 9.76 -24.43 15.20
N SER A 231 8.66 -25.17 15.36
CA SER A 231 8.67 -26.50 15.98
C SER A 231 8.19 -27.63 15.08
N ALA A 232 7.61 -27.36 13.90
CA ALA A 232 7.17 -28.44 13.01
C ALA A 232 8.37 -29.31 12.57
N PRO A 233 8.26 -30.65 12.61
CA PRO A 233 9.35 -31.54 12.16
C PRO A 233 9.70 -31.28 10.69
N THR A 234 10.96 -31.38 10.31
CA THR A 234 11.45 -31.11 8.94
C THR A 234 10.65 -31.87 7.87
N GLY A 235 10.34 -33.14 8.10
CA GLY A 235 9.62 -33.96 7.13
C GLY A 235 8.14 -33.59 6.91
N SER A 236 7.52 -32.82 7.82
CA SER A 236 6.14 -32.35 7.71
C SER A 236 6.03 -30.81 7.70
N PHE A 237 7.15 -30.10 7.72
CA PHE A 237 7.20 -28.64 7.85
C PHE A 237 6.37 -27.94 6.78
N ARG A 238 6.59 -28.28 5.52
CA ARG A 238 5.88 -27.65 4.39
C ARG A 238 4.37 -27.81 4.50
N ASP A 239 3.89 -29.04 4.74
CA ASP A 239 2.47 -29.31 4.81
C ASP A 239 1.82 -28.66 6.06
N ALA A 240 2.49 -28.74 7.21
CA ALA A 240 2.05 -28.11 8.45
C ALA A 240 1.97 -26.57 8.33
N LEU A 241 2.97 -25.97 7.68
CA LEU A 241 2.99 -24.53 7.49
C LEU A 241 1.99 -24.09 6.42
N ASN A 242 1.85 -24.84 5.31
CA ASN A 242 0.90 -24.52 4.25
C ASN A 242 -0.57 -24.61 4.71
N ALA A 243 -0.86 -25.39 5.73
CA ALA A 243 -2.19 -25.40 6.37
C ALA A 243 -2.51 -24.10 7.15
N ARG A 244 -1.50 -23.27 7.44
CA ARG A 244 -1.64 -22.06 8.27
C ARG A 244 -1.28 -20.78 7.53
N LEU A 245 -0.34 -20.82 6.59
CA LEU A 245 0.17 -19.68 5.84
C LEU A 245 0.25 -20.04 4.36
N ASP A 246 -0.29 -19.22 3.48
CA ASP A 246 -0.22 -19.39 2.03
C ASP A 246 1.26 -19.25 1.59
N LEU A 247 1.91 -20.37 1.40
CA LEU A 247 3.35 -20.43 1.11
C LEU A 247 3.69 -19.84 -0.25
N GLU A 248 2.83 -20.04 -1.25
CA GLU A 248 3.07 -19.48 -2.59
C GLU A 248 3.02 -17.94 -2.55
N SER A 249 2.00 -17.39 -1.92
CA SER A 249 1.86 -15.94 -1.76
C SER A 249 3.00 -15.35 -0.91
N THR A 250 3.38 -16.03 0.18
CA THR A 250 4.46 -15.59 1.08
C THR A 250 5.82 -15.60 0.38
N LEU A 251 6.16 -16.70 -0.33
CA LEU A 251 7.42 -16.78 -1.09
C LEU A 251 7.47 -15.72 -2.20
N ARG A 252 6.35 -15.45 -2.86
CA ARG A 252 6.24 -14.42 -3.91
C ARG A 252 6.43 -13.02 -3.34
N LEU A 253 5.87 -12.73 -2.16
CA LEU A 253 6.09 -11.47 -1.45
C LEU A 253 7.58 -11.29 -1.14
N ILE A 254 8.21 -12.27 -0.50
CA ILE A 254 9.64 -12.22 -0.15
C ILE A 254 10.53 -12.15 -1.41
N ALA A 255 10.14 -12.82 -2.50
CA ALA A 255 10.87 -12.71 -3.77
C ALA A 255 10.78 -11.31 -4.36
N GLY A 256 9.64 -10.64 -4.23
CA GLY A 256 9.45 -9.23 -4.59
C GLY A 256 10.30 -8.29 -3.75
N GLU A 257 10.28 -8.43 -2.41
CA GLU A 257 11.14 -7.70 -1.49
C GLU A 257 12.62 -7.88 -1.84
N GLY A 258 13.05 -9.14 -2.00
CA GLY A 258 14.43 -9.46 -2.36
C GLY A 258 14.85 -8.84 -3.70
N PHE A 259 13.97 -8.84 -4.72
CA PHE A 259 14.25 -8.17 -5.99
C PHE A 259 14.34 -6.64 -5.81
N MET A 260 13.42 -6.02 -5.09
CA MET A 260 13.40 -4.57 -4.87
C MET A 260 14.46 -4.09 -3.88
N ALA A 261 15.23 -5.00 -3.27
CA ALA A 261 16.18 -4.68 -2.19
C ALA A 261 15.50 -3.97 -1.01
N GLU A 262 14.30 -4.45 -0.64
CA GLU A 262 13.59 -3.99 0.55
C GLU A 262 14.34 -4.43 1.79
N TRP A 263 14.86 -3.49 2.57
CA TRP A 263 15.66 -3.81 3.74
C TRP A 263 14.92 -3.59 5.07
N ASP A 264 13.67 -3.10 5.00
CA ASP A 264 12.79 -2.88 6.18
C ASP A 264 11.47 -3.68 6.08
N GLY A 265 11.41 -4.70 5.24
CA GLY A 265 10.25 -5.55 5.03
C GLY A 265 10.21 -6.79 5.93
N LEU A 266 9.64 -7.88 5.42
CA LEU A 266 9.49 -9.15 6.15
C LEU A 266 10.83 -9.79 6.53
N LEU A 267 11.88 -9.57 5.73
CA LEU A 267 13.26 -9.97 6.01
C LEU A 267 14.13 -8.77 6.43
N GLY A 268 13.54 -7.75 7.01
CA GLY A 268 14.21 -6.52 7.38
C GLY A 268 15.45 -6.73 8.27
N TYR A 269 16.45 -5.87 8.13
CA TYR A 269 17.71 -5.95 8.89
C TYR A 269 17.50 -5.82 10.41
N ALA A 270 16.46 -5.12 10.81
CA ALA A 270 16.06 -4.92 12.20
C ALA A 270 14.89 -5.86 12.62
N GLY A 271 14.69 -6.95 11.91
CA GLY A 271 13.58 -7.88 12.11
C GLY A 271 12.42 -7.63 11.13
N MET A 272 11.35 -8.41 11.31
CA MET A 272 10.14 -8.29 10.48
C MET A 272 9.51 -6.91 10.64
N ASN A 273 9.04 -6.31 9.55
CA ASN A 273 8.32 -5.05 9.54
C ASN A 273 7.41 -4.94 8.28
N ASN A 274 6.55 -3.93 8.25
CA ASN A 274 5.85 -3.43 7.08
C ASN A 274 4.96 -4.46 6.36
N PHE A 275 4.11 -5.17 7.12
CA PHE A 275 3.12 -6.08 6.56
C PHE A 275 1.84 -6.18 7.40
N TYR A 276 0.79 -6.65 6.76
CA TYR A 276 -0.43 -7.11 7.41
C TYR A 276 -0.56 -8.63 7.31
N LEU A 277 -1.14 -9.24 8.33
CA LEU A 277 -1.50 -10.66 8.35
C LEU A 277 -3.03 -10.77 8.30
N TYR A 278 -3.55 -11.47 7.30
CA TYR A 278 -4.97 -11.77 7.19
C TYR A 278 -5.24 -13.26 7.34
N ARG A 279 -6.08 -13.62 8.29
CA ARG A 279 -6.59 -14.98 8.50
C ARG A 279 -8.05 -15.05 8.03
N PRO A 280 -8.37 -15.79 6.95
CA PRO A 280 -9.74 -15.95 6.49
C PRO A 280 -10.63 -16.64 7.53
N PRO A 281 -11.96 -16.47 7.46
CA PRO A 281 -12.91 -17.17 8.37
C PRO A 281 -13.04 -18.65 8.06
N SER A 282 -12.63 -19.08 6.86
CA SER A 282 -12.58 -20.47 6.41
C SER A 282 -11.32 -21.19 6.93
N SER A 283 -11.16 -22.47 6.57
CA SER A 283 -9.92 -23.22 6.81
C SER A 283 -8.78 -22.87 5.85
N ALA A 284 -8.95 -21.87 4.99
CA ALA A 284 -7.89 -21.42 4.09
C ALA A 284 -6.72 -20.81 4.88
N PRO A 285 -5.48 -20.97 4.40
CA PRO A 285 -4.30 -20.43 5.07
C PRO A 285 -4.31 -18.91 5.11
N ALA A 286 -3.67 -18.35 6.13
CA ALA A 286 -3.47 -16.90 6.26
C ALA A 286 -2.60 -16.35 5.13
N ARG A 287 -2.72 -15.04 4.88
CA ARG A 287 -1.96 -14.32 3.84
C ARG A 287 -1.30 -13.08 4.42
N LEU A 288 -0.16 -12.72 3.82
CA LEU A 288 0.53 -11.47 4.10
C LEU A 288 0.23 -10.45 3.01
N PHE A 289 0.13 -9.20 3.41
CA PHE A 289 -0.01 -8.05 2.51
C PHE A 289 1.13 -7.07 2.78
N PRO A 290 1.81 -6.55 1.75
CA PRO A 290 2.86 -5.55 1.94
C PRO A 290 2.27 -4.21 2.39
N TRP A 291 3.08 -3.47 3.11
CA TRP A 291 2.80 -2.11 3.58
C TRP A 291 4.10 -1.32 3.64
N ASP A 292 4.05 0.03 3.45
CA ASP A 292 5.15 0.98 3.73
C ASP A 292 6.49 0.53 3.11
N ALA A 293 6.54 0.39 1.77
CA ALA A 293 7.71 -0.10 1.02
C ALA A 293 8.61 1.05 0.50
N ASP A 294 8.76 2.12 1.28
CA ASP A 294 9.57 3.31 0.94
C ASP A 294 11.09 3.05 1.02
N HIS A 295 11.50 1.98 1.69
CA HIS A 295 12.89 1.54 1.83
C HIS A 295 13.37 0.58 0.74
N THR A 296 12.75 0.64 -0.44
CA THR A 296 13.10 -0.15 -1.63
C THR A 296 14.09 0.56 -2.56
N PHE A 297 14.66 -0.17 -3.52
CA PHE A 297 15.44 0.31 -4.66
C PHE A 297 16.71 1.12 -4.31
N GLN A 298 17.24 1.00 -3.11
CA GLN A 298 18.38 1.82 -2.68
C GLN A 298 19.72 1.31 -3.18
N ALA A 299 19.97 0.00 -3.15
CA ALA A 299 21.24 -0.60 -3.52
C ALA A 299 21.04 -1.75 -4.52
N ALA A 300 21.52 -1.57 -5.75
CA ALA A 300 21.37 -2.58 -6.79
C ALA A 300 22.13 -3.89 -6.51
N ASP A 301 23.14 -3.85 -5.64
CA ASP A 301 23.95 -4.98 -5.18
C ASP A 301 23.56 -5.49 -3.79
N TYR A 302 22.43 -5.05 -3.24
CA TYR A 302 21.91 -5.59 -1.98
C TYR A 302 21.69 -7.11 -2.09
N PRO A 303 22.23 -7.92 -1.16
CA PRO A 303 22.17 -9.37 -1.28
C PRO A 303 20.75 -9.91 -1.33
N LEU A 304 20.48 -10.85 -2.25
CA LEU A 304 19.14 -11.44 -2.43
C LEU A 304 18.62 -12.16 -1.19
N LEU A 305 19.50 -12.75 -0.39
CA LEU A 305 19.17 -13.51 0.81
C LEU A 305 19.51 -12.75 2.10
N ALA A 306 19.63 -11.41 2.03
CA ALA A 306 19.80 -10.61 3.25
C ALA A 306 18.65 -10.87 4.25
N GLY A 307 18.97 -11.03 5.53
CA GLY A 307 17.99 -11.32 6.59
C GLY A 307 17.44 -12.76 6.60
N ALA A 308 17.69 -13.57 5.57
CA ALA A 308 17.12 -14.91 5.45
C ALA A 308 17.64 -15.90 6.51
N ALA A 309 18.87 -15.74 6.95
CA ALA A 309 19.48 -16.61 7.98
C ALA A 309 18.93 -16.33 9.37
N GLU A 310 18.69 -15.09 9.67
CA GLU A 310 18.16 -14.59 10.95
C GLU A 310 16.66 -14.89 11.09
N ASN A 311 15.90 -14.74 10.01
CA ASN A 311 14.46 -14.95 10.00
C ASN A 311 14.14 -16.45 9.99
N VAL A 312 13.53 -16.94 11.08
CA VAL A 312 13.25 -18.40 11.25
C VAL A 312 12.32 -18.92 10.16
N LEU A 313 11.33 -18.14 9.73
CA LEU A 313 10.40 -18.55 8.66
C LEU A 313 11.17 -18.77 7.36
N MET A 314 11.94 -17.77 6.90
CA MET A 314 12.67 -17.87 5.63
C MET A 314 13.77 -18.92 5.68
N ARG A 315 14.55 -18.98 6.76
CA ARG A 315 15.58 -20.02 6.92
C ARG A 315 15.00 -21.41 6.76
N ARG A 316 13.89 -21.73 7.45
CA ARG A 316 13.24 -23.04 7.36
C ARG A 316 12.61 -23.31 6.00
N MET A 317 12.06 -22.29 5.34
CA MET A 317 11.58 -22.45 3.96
C MET A 317 12.73 -22.76 3.00
N LEU A 318 13.91 -22.19 3.18
CA LEU A 318 15.09 -22.47 2.36
C LEU A 318 15.75 -23.83 2.68
N GLU A 319 15.52 -24.40 3.85
CA GLU A 319 15.93 -25.77 4.20
C GLU A 319 15.08 -26.84 3.47
N ASP A 320 13.82 -26.52 3.10
CA ASP A 320 12.99 -27.40 2.28
C ASP A 320 13.36 -27.23 0.79
N PRO A 321 13.84 -28.27 0.10
CA PRO A 321 14.33 -28.16 -1.27
C PRO A 321 13.26 -27.74 -2.27
N VAL A 322 11.98 -28.05 -2.01
CA VAL A 322 10.86 -27.67 -2.89
C VAL A 322 10.56 -26.17 -2.73
N LEU A 323 10.48 -25.68 -1.49
CA LEU A 323 10.24 -24.26 -1.22
C LEU A 323 11.43 -23.39 -1.69
N ARG A 324 12.67 -23.86 -1.47
CA ARG A 324 13.88 -23.20 -1.98
C ARG A 324 13.85 -23.06 -3.50
N ALA A 325 13.59 -24.16 -4.22
CA ALA A 325 13.50 -24.12 -5.67
C ALA A 325 12.39 -23.19 -6.15
N ARG A 326 11.23 -23.20 -5.48
CA ARG A 326 10.10 -22.31 -5.81
C ARG A 326 10.44 -20.86 -5.55
N TYR A 327 11.11 -20.54 -4.44
CA TYR A 327 11.58 -19.18 -4.14
C TYR A 327 12.44 -18.61 -5.27
N PHE A 328 13.48 -19.33 -5.68
CA PHE A 328 14.36 -18.86 -6.76
C PHE A 328 13.65 -18.77 -8.11
N GLN A 329 12.67 -19.61 -8.37
CA GLN A 329 11.82 -19.46 -9.55
C GLN A 329 11.02 -18.16 -9.47
N LEU A 330 10.40 -17.84 -8.33
CA LEU A 330 9.62 -16.62 -8.11
C LEU A 330 10.51 -15.36 -8.22
N VAL A 331 11.75 -15.44 -7.74
CA VAL A 331 12.73 -14.35 -7.93
C VAL A 331 12.99 -14.09 -9.41
N LEU A 332 13.14 -15.13 -10.23
CA LEU A 332 13.31 -14.96 -11.68
C LEU A 332 12.04 -14.47 -12.38
N GLU A 333 10.86 -14.86 -11.88
CA GLU A 333 9.58 -14.27 -12.33
C GLU A 333 9.55 -12.76 -12.04
N ALA A 334 10.02 -12.32 -10.85
CA ALA A 334 10.15 -10.91 -10.49
C ALA A 334 11.16 -10.17 -11.39
N VAL A 335 12.33 -10.76 -11.65
CA VAL A 335 13.31 -10.22 -12.62
C VAL A 335 12.67 -10.02 -13.99
N ASN A 336 11.95 -11.02 -14.49
CA ASN A 336 11.27 -10.94 -15.77
C ASN A 336 10.17 -9.86 -15.77
N ALA A 337 9.39 -9.76 -14.71
CA ALA A 337 8.33 -8.76 -14.59
C ALA A 337 8.90 -7.32 -14.62
N ALA A 338 10.04 -7.08 -13.98
CA ALA A 338 10.71 -5.78 -13.98
C ALA A 338 11.32 -5.44 -15.35
N SER A 339 11.90 -6.45 -16.05
CA SER A 339 12.69 -6.26 -17.26
C SER A 339 11.84 -6.26 -18.53
N SER A 340 10.74 -7.03 -18.58
CA SER A 340 9.89 -7.15 -19.76
C SER A 340 9.35 -5.80 -20.22
N GLY A 341 9.69 -5.41 -21.46
CA GLY A 341 9.34 -4.11 -22.01
C GLY A 341 9.97 -2.92 -21.28
N ASN A 342 11.07 -3.15 -20.55
CA ASN A 342 11.70 -2.14 -19.68
C ASN A 342 10.74 -1.56 -18.62
N TRP A 343 9.83 -2.37 -18.12
CA TRP A 343 8.71 -1.89 -17.30
C TRP A 343 9.18 -1.04 -16.11
N LEU A 344 10.17 -1.50 -15.33
CA LEU A 344 10.61 -0.76 -14.14
C LEU A 344 11.24 0.59 -14.51
N VAL A 345 12.03 0.63 -15.58
CA VAL A 345 12.62 1.89 -16.10
C VAL A 345 11.53 2.86 -16.55
N ASN A 346 10.52 2.34 -17.27
CA ASN A 346 9.41 3.14 -17.77
C ASN A 346 8.53 3.66 -16.64
N GLU A 347 8.26 2.84 -15.63
CA GLU A 347 7.45 3.20 -14.47
C GLU A 347 8.10 4.32 -13.65
N ILE A 348 9.38 4.16 -13.31
CA ILE A 348 10.18 5.17 -12.62
C ILE A 348 10.23 6.48 -13.42
N THR A 349 10.45 6.38 -14.73
CA THR A 349 10.54 7.57 -15.60
C THR A 349 9.21 8.30 -15.69
N ARG A 350 8.10 7.55 -15.83
CA ARG A 350 6.76 8.09 -15.89
C ARG A 350 6.42 8.87 -14.61
N ASP A 351 6.65 8.26 -13.46
CA ASP A 351 6.31 8.85 -12.17
C ASP A 351 7.15 10.11 -11.90
N TYR A 352 8.46 10.05 -12.13
CA TYR A 352 9.32 11.23 -12.01
C TYR A 352 8.84 12.39 -12.87
N GLN A 353 8.52 12.13 -14.15
CA GLN A 353 8.05 13.16 -15.07
C GLN A 353 6.70 13.73 -14.64
N GLN A 354 5.80 12.86 -14.14
CA GLN A 354 4.46 13.22 -13.72
C GLN A 354 4.46 14.17 -12.52
N ILE A 355 5.33 13.89 -11.51
CA ILE A 355 5.30 14.65 -10.25
C ILE A 355 6.25 15.84 -10.23
N ARG A 356 7.14 15.97 -11.20
CA ARG A 356 8.27 16.91 -11.18
C ARG A 356 7.85 18.35 -10.86
N ASP A 357 6.82 18.84 -11.52
CA ASP A 357 6.36 20.22 -11.30
C ASP A 357 5.76 20.41 -9.91
N SER A 358 5.00 19.42 -9.42
CA SER A 358 4.45 19.40 -8.06
C SER A 358 5.53 19.36 -6.99
N VAL A 359 6.58 18.55 -7.19
CA VAL A 359 7.76 18.50 -6.29
C VAL A 359 8.48 19.84 -6.24
N LEU A 360 8.69 20.48 -7.40
CA LEU A 360 9.36 21.80 -7.46
C LEU A 360 8.54 22.90 -6.80
N ALA A 361 7.22 22.80 -6.84
CA ALA A 361 6.30 23.74 -6.22
C ALA A 361 6.08 23.47 -4.72
N ASP A 362 6.42 22.29 -4.19
CA ASP A 362 6.19 21.89 -2.79
C ASP A 362 7.10 22.68 -1.84
N PRO A 363 6.54 23.60 -1.02
CA PRO A 363 7.33 24.44 -0.14
C PRO A 363 7.80 23.71 1.13
N PHE A 364 7.27 22.52 1.39
CA PHE A 364 7.51 21.75 2.62
C PHE A 364 8.29 20.46 2.38
N LYS A 365 8.70 20.17 1.13
CA LYS A 365 9.55 19.03 0.88
C LYS A 365 10.89 19.17 1.63
N PRO A 366 11.40 18.10 2.27
CA PRO A 366 12.66 18.18 3.01
C PRO A 366 13.91 18.10 2.11
N TYR A 367 13.74 17.87 0.82
CA TYR A 367 14.82 17.62 -0.14
C TYR A 367 14.99 18.77 -1.12
N THR A 368 16.24 19.01 -1.52
CA THR A 368 16.58 19.94 -2.60
C THR A 368 16.17 19.36 -3.96
N ARG A 369 16.18 20.19 -4.98
CA ARG A 369 15.96 19.73 -6.36
C ARG A 369 17.05 18.76 -6.81
N GLU A 370 18.30 19.05 -6.44
CA GLU A 370 19.47 18.25 -6.78
C GLU A 370 19.38 16.85 -6.15
N GLU A 371 18.93 16.74 -4.90
CA GLU A 371 18.68 15.45 -4.23
C GLU A 371 17.57 14.67 -4.91
N PHE A 372 16.47 15.33 -5.30
CA PHE A 372 15.38 14.71 -6.05
C PHE A 372 15.83 14.19 -7.42
N ASP A 373 16.57 15.02 -8.20
CA ASP A 373 17.09 14.62 -9.51
C ASP A 373 18.16 13.51 -9.39
N SER A 374 19.00 13.51 -8.33
CA SER A 374 19.97 12.45 -8.03
C SER A 374 19.29 11.13 -7.68
N ALA A 375 18.27 11.16 -6.81
CA ALA A 375 17.52 9.98 -6.42
C ALA A 375 16.82 9.31 -7.61
N PHE A 376 16.31 10.09 -8.56
CA PHE A 376 15.79 9.56 -9.83
C PHE A 376 16.90 8.84 -10.65
N ALA A 377 18.08 9.43 -10.77
CA ALA A 377 19.20 8.81 -11.50
C ALA A 377 19.65 7.50 -10.83
N GLU A 378 19.63 7.43 -9.49
CA GLU A 378 19.92 6.22 -8.71
C GLU A 378 18.89 5.13 -8.97
N LEU A 379 17.59 5.47 -8.96
CA LEU A 379 16.50 4.54 -9.28
C LEU A 379 16.63 3.98 -10.70
N LEU A 380 16.99 4.80 -11.69
CA LEU A 380 17.23 4.32 -13.05
C LEU A 380 18.44 3.38 -13.11
N THR A 381 19.49 3.67 -12.34
CA THR A 381 20.67 2.80 -12.25
C THR A 381 20.28 1.46 -11.64
N PHE A 382 19.52 1.47 -10.53
CA PHE A 382 18.96 0.26 -9.93
C PHE A 382 18.15 -0.55 -10.96
N ALA A 383 17.18 0.07 -11.61
CA ALA A 383 16.32 -0.61 -12.58
C ALA A 383 17.07 -1.29 -13.72
N ARG A 384 18.18 -0.71 -14.16
CA ARG A 384 19.02 -1.24 -15.25
C ARG A 384 19.98 -2.34 -14.80
N THR A 385 20.49 -2.29 -13.57
CA THR A 385 21.57 -3.19 -13.11
C THR A 385 21.07 -4.32 -12.22
N ARG A 386 20.02 -4.11 -11.41
CA ARG A 386 19.46 -5.08 -10.48
C ARG A 386 19.07 -6.42 -11.11
N PRO A 387 18.43 -6.48 -12.30
CA PRO A 387 18.06 -7.74 -12.92
C PRO A 387 19.23 -8.70 -13.15
N ALA A 388 20.37 -8.18 -13.63
CA ALA A 388 21.57 -8.98 -13.86
C ALA A 388 22.19 -9.47 -12.54
N PHE A 389 22.26 -8.59 -11.54
CA PHE A 389 22.79 -8.93 -10.22
C PHE A 389 21.97 -10.05 -9.58
N VAL A 390 20.63 -9.90 -9.49
CA VAL A 390 19.73 -10.89 -8.89
C VAL A 390 19.81 -12.23 -9.64
N THR A 391 19.85 -12.22 -10.97
CA THR A 391 20.02 -13.45 -11.77
C THR A 391 21.30 -14.18 -11.41
N SER A 392 22.43 -13.47 -11.25
CA SER A 392 23.70 -14.04 -10.81
C SER A 392 23.60 -14.64 -9.41
N GLN A 393 22.94 -13.93 -8.46
CA GLN A 393 22.72 -14.44 -7.11
C GLN A 393 21.89 -15.74 -7.10
N VAL A 394 20.86 -15.82 -7.95
CA VAL A 394 20.07 -17.06 -8.10
C VAL A 394 20.93 -18.22 -8.63
N GLN A 395 21.82 -17.98 -9.60
CA GLN A 395 22.72 -19.00 -10.14
C GLN A 395 23.71 -19.51 -9.10
N GLN A 396 24.18 -18.67 -8.20
CA GLN A 396 25.13 -19.01 -7.14
C GLN A 396 24.49 -19.81 -5.99
N ASN A 397 23.18 -19.64 -5.76
CA ASN A 397 22.48 -20.16 -4.59
C ASN A 397 21.49 -21.31 -4.92
N ARG A 398 21.36 -21.71 -6.16
CA ARG A 398 20.54 -22.86 -6.59
C ARG A 398 21.09 -24.18 -6.18
#